data_e6673c6abc19101e43accfc0117bb299
#
_entry.id   e6673c6abc19101e43accfc0117bb299
#
_cell.length_a   1.000
_cell.length_b   1.000
_cell.length_c   1.000
_cell.angle_alpha   90.00
_cell.angle_beta   90.00
_cell.angle_gamma   90.00
#
_symmetry.space_group_name_H-M   'P 1'
#
loop_
_entity.id
_entity.type
_entity.pdbx_description
1 polymer ?
#
loop_
_entity_poly.entity_id
_entity_poly.type
_entity_poly.pdbx_seq_one_letter_code
_entity_poly.pdbx_strand_id
1 'polypeptide(L)'
;LTVSVGAAAAPLVTNVATVSTTVPDAVPGNNSASEATPVVVPAPDLTLAKAATGPFTVGANASYTLTVSNVGTSATTGAISVTDILPAGLTFVSATGTGWTCSHAAGTVSCSTPGPVANGASLPAITLTVDVGAAAAPSVLNAATVSTTGDGNATNNTGSVTTPVSAPASIDLAIAKTHSGTFVVGTTNSFTLTVSNVGTLATTGAVTVTDILPTGLTYSSATGSGWTCGNAGATVTCTNPGPIAAGASTAITLTVTVGAAALPTVTNTASVATAGDTNGANDSASDPVTVGAPDLTIAKTASSAFTIGSNATYALAVSNVSTTATTASISVSDVLPAGLTFVSATGTGWTCGHAAGTVSCTHPGPVAGGAALPIITLTVAVGAPAAPSVTNTATVTTAGDTNAGNNASSALTPVTSAPVLDL
;
A
#
# COMPACT_ATOMS: atom_id res chain seq x y z
N LEU A 1 -73.90 -38.88 -23.39
CA LEU A 1 -72.77 -39.52 -24.12
C LEU A 1 -71.55 -39.55 -23.24
N THR A 2 -70.97 -40.72 -22.98
CA THR A 2 -69.71 -40.92 -22.29
C THR A 2 -68.65 -41.33 -23.34
N VAL A 3 -67.57 -40.63 -23.39
CA VAL A 3 -66.49 -40.87 -24.36
C VAL A 3 -65.16 -41.11 -23.62
N SER A 4 -64.32 -41.96 -24.18
CA SER A 4 -62.92 -42.11 -23.76
C SER A 4 -62.09 -41.10 -24.54
N VAL A 5 -61.27 -40.33 -23.81
CA VAL A 5 -60.40 -39.29 -24.41
C VAL A 5 -58.96 -39.80 -24.50
N GLY A 6 -58.51 -39.97 -25.71
CA GLY A 6 -57.15 -40.35 -25.98
C GLY A 6 -56.22 -39.11 -26.15
N ALA A 7 -54.88 -39.30 -26.01
CA ALA A 7 -53.89 -38.23 -26.13
C ALA A 7 -53.92 -37.49 -27.49
N ALA A 8 -54.36 -38.14 -28.53
CA ALA A 8 -54.52 -37.55 -29.87
C ALA A 8 -55.65 -36.48 -29.93
N ALA A 9 -56.51 -36.39 -28.89
CA ALA A 9 -57.49 -35.34 -28.76
C ALA A 9 -56.96 -33.99 -28.29
N ALA A 10 -55.73 -33.95 -27.76
CA ALA A 10 -55.14 -32.71 -27.29
C ALA A 10 -54.64 -31.82 -28.44
N PRO A 11 -54.62 -30.50 -28.28
CA PRO A 11 -54.99 -29.75 -27.07
C PRO A 11 -56.49 -29.42 -26.98
N LEU A 12 -57.28 -29.73 -28.02
CA LEU A 12 -58.67 -29.41 -28.10
C LEU A 12 -59.43 -30.45 -28.93
N VAL A 13 -60.52 -30.94 -28.44
CA VAL A 13 -61.45 -31.76 -29.24
C VAL A 13 -62.73 -31.02 -29.40
N THR A 14 -63.28 -30.94 -30.64
CA THR A 14 -64.58 -30.41 -30.92
C THR A 14 -65.54 -31.58 -31.24
N ASN A 15 -66.53 -31.76 -30.39
CA ASN A 15 -67.59 -32.74 -30.67
C ASN A 15 -68.76 -32.04 -31.30
N VAL A 16 -69.27 -32.60 -32.39
CA VAL A 16 -70.40 -32.06 -33.13
C VAL A 16 -71.55 -33.08 -33.11
N ALA A 17 -72.75 -32.64 -32.66
CA ALA A 17 -73.94 -33.41 -32.72
C ALA A 17 -74.87 -32.81 -33.77
N THR A 18 -75.47 -33.66 -34.58
CA THR A 18 -76.48 -33.25 -35.60
C THR A 18 -77.76 -33.98 -35.38
N VAL A 19 -78.89 -33.31 -35.62
CA VAL A 19 -80.19 -33.86 -35.66
C VAL A 19 -80.80 -33.79 -37.10
N SER A 20 -81.46 -34.79 -37.53
CA SER A 20 -82.12 -34.78 -38.82
C SER A 20 -83.56 -35.33 -38.69
N THR A 21 -84.40 -34.90 -39.58
CA THR A 21 -85.78 -35.34 -39.65
C THR A 21 -86.10 -35.72 -41.09
N THR A 22 -87.14 -36.59 -41.30
CA THR A 22 -87.66 -36.96 -42.63
C THR A 22 -88.69 -36.01 -43.14
N VAL A 23 -89.14 -35.03 -42.34
CA VAL A 23 -90.08 -33.95 -42.70
C VAL A 23 -89.27 -32.71 -43.03
N PRO A 24 -89.67 -31.87 -44.02
CA PRO A 24 -88.92 -30.64 -44.31
C PRO A 24 -88.80 -29.77 -43.07
N ASP A 25 -87.55 -29.47 -42.72
CA ASP A 25 -87.17 -28.56 -41.64
C ASP A 25 -87.02 -27.11 -42.15
N ALA A 26 -87.81 -26.23 -41.52
CA ALA A 26 -87.85 -24.83 -41.95
C ALA A 26 -86.63 -24.02 -41.64
N VAL A 27 -85.72 -24.49 -40.74
CA VAL A 27 -84.48 -23.80 -40.31
C VAL A 27 -83.35 -24.81 -40.13
N PRO A 28 -82.83 -25.39 -41.21
CA PRO A 28 -81.80 -26.44 -41.12
C PRO A 28 -80.48 -25.97 -40.55
N GLY A 29 -80.23 -24.65 -40.43
CA GLY A 29 -79.05 -24.07 -39.83
C GLY A 29 -78.87 -24.24 -38.33
N ASN A 30 -80.00 -24.69 -37.60
CA ASN A 30 -79.93 -24.95 -36.16
C ASN A 30 -79.81 -26.45 -35.81
N ASN A 31 -79.62 -27.30 -36.83
CA ASN A 31 -79.55 -28.75 -36.67
C ASN A 31 -78.21 -29.30 -36.20
N SER A 32 -77.24 -28.43 -35.97
CA SER A 32 -75.94 -28.80 -35.48
C SER A 32 -75.55 -27.98 -34.26
N ALA A 33 -75.06 -28.65 -33.27
CA ALA A 33 -74.44 -28.02 -32.10
C ALA A 33 -73.07 -28.61 -31.92
N SER A 34 -72.11 -27.75 -31.56
CA SER A 34 -70.71 -28.16 -31.31
C SER A 34 -70.28 -27.66 -29.96
N GLU A 35 -69.48 -28.48 -29.27
CA GLU A 35 -68.74 -28.15 -28.02
C GLU A 35 -67.28 -28.41 -28.20
N ALA A 36 -66.47 -27.38 -27.91
CA ALA A 36 -65.06 -27.47 -27.93
C ALA A 36 -64.50 -27.64 -26.48
N THR A 37 -63.98 -28.82 -26.23
CA THR A 37 -63.50 -29.19 -24.89
C THR A 37 -61.97 -29.22 -24.88
N PRO A 38 -61.23 -28.42 -24.04
CA PRO A 38 -59.81 -28.52 -23.86
C PRO A 38 -59.41 -29.91 -23.34
N VAL A 39 -58.35 -30.48 -23.91
CA VAL A 39 -57.82 -31.80 -23.51
C VAL A 39 -56.36 -31.58 -23.07
N VAL A 40 -56.06 -31.89 -21.82
CA VAL A 40 -54.70 -31.86 -21.26
C VAL A 40 -54.14 -33.28 -21.22
N VAL A 41 -52.98 -33.48 -21.79
CA VAL A 41 -52.21 -34.73 -21.63
C VAL A 41 -51.47 -34.62 -20.29
N PRO A 42 -51.74 -35.51 -19.34
CA PRO A 42 -51.00 -35.51 -18.09
C PRO A 42 -49.52 -35.80 -18.35
N ALA A 43 -48.65 -34.91 -17.87
CA ALA A 43 -47.21 -35.03 -17.98
C ALA A 43 -46.52 -34.69 -16.63
N PRO A 44 -45.40 -35.34 -16.30
CA PRO A 44 -44.56 -34.87 -15.26
C PRO A 44 -43.88 -33.52 -15.63
N ASP A 45 -43.57 -32.72 -14.66
CA ASP A 45 -42.85 -31.44 -14.81
C ASP A 45 -41.92 -31.28 -13.59
N LEU A 46 -40.62 -31.49 -13.78
CA LEU A 46 -39.64 -31.41 -12.70
C LEU A 46 -39.12 -30.01 -12.56
N THR A 47 -38.99 -29.55 -11.36
CA THR A 47 -38.26 -28.32 -11.01
C THR A 47 -37.05 -28.64 -10.13
N LEU A 48 -35.98 -27.84 -10.25
CA LEU A 48 -34.83 -27.94 -9.39
C LEU A 48 -34.63 -26.61 -8.63
N ALA A 49 -34.69 -26.69 -7.29
CA ALA A 49 -34.26 -25.61 -6.42
C ALA A 49 -32.84 -25.89 -5.93
N LYS A 50 -31.95 -24.88 -5.98
CA LYS A 50 -30.58 -24.93 -5.49
C LYS A 50 -30.32 -23.78 -4.53
N ALA A 51 -29.79 -24.06 -3.34
CA ALA A 51 -29.45 -23.09 -2.32
C ALA A 51 -28.07 -23.37 -1.73
N ALA A 52 -27.33 -22.32 -1.37
CA ALA A 52 -26.12 -22.42 -0.59
C ALA A 52 -26.44 -22.39 0.91
N THR A 53 -25.63 -23.04 1.73
CA THR A 53 -25.81 -23.08 3.20
C THR A 53 -25.38 -21.79 3.91
N GLY A 54 -24.94 -20.76 3.16
CA GLY A 54 -24.50 -19.46 3.66
C GLY A 54 -23.41 -18.88 2.76
N PRO A 55 -22.77 -17.77 3.14
CA PRO A 55 -21.56 -17.29 2.50
C PRO A 55 -20.44 -18.34 2.59
N PHE A 56 -19.61 -18.44 1.56
CA PHE A 56 -18.47 -19.35 1.52
C PHE A 56 -17.19 -18.65 1.94
N THR A 57 -16.21 -19.45 2.39
CA THR A 57 -14.88 -18.96 2.75
C THR A 57 -13.84 -19.79 2.02
N VAL A 58 -12.87 -19.12 1.38
CA VAL A 58 -11.75 -19.78 0.69
C VAL A 58 -10.98 -20.68 1.68
N GLY A 59 -10.64 -21.89 1.22
CA GLY A 59 -9.94 -22.91 2.02
C GLY A 59 -10.83 -23.69 2.98
N ALA A 60 -12.16 -23.52 2.92
CA ALA A 60 -13.12 -24.25 3.73
C ALA A 60 -14.07 -25.07 2.87
N ASN A 61 -14.58 -26.18 3.43
CA ASN A 61 -15.69 -26.90 2.82
C ASN A 61 -17.02 -26.14 3.01
N ALA A 62 -17.82 -26.14 1.96
CA ALA A 62 -19.15 -25.53 1.94
C ALA A 62 -20.15 -26.44 1.23
N SER A 63 -21.45 -26.20 1.39
CA SER A 63 -22.45 -27.10 0.83
C SER A 63 -23.56 -26.35 0.10
N TYR A 64 -24.08 -27.03 -0.93
CA TYR A 64 -25.33 -26.70 -1.60
C TYR A 64 -26.39 -27.74 -1.27
N THR A 65 -27.62 -27.29 -1.17
CA THR A 65 -28.81 -28.17 -1.10
C THR A 65 -29.54 -28.09 -2.44
N LEU A 66 -29.78 -29.26 -3.05
CA LEU A 66 -30.55 -29.38 -4.30
C LEU A 66 -31.83 -30.16 -3.99
N THR A 67 -32.97 -29.56 -4.32
CA THR A 67 -34.32 -30.15 -4.11
C THR A 67 -35.05 -30.28 -5.42
N VAL A 68 -35.43 -31.49 -5.78
CA VAL A 68 -36.23 -31.80 -6.97
C VAL A 68 -37.67 -31.96 -6.59
N SER A 69 -38.59 -31.30 -7.32
CA SER A 69 -40.03 -31.40 -7.12
C SER A 69 -40.73 -31.66 -8.44
N ASN A 70 -41.79 -32.48 -8.41
CA ASN A 70 -42.65 -32.70 -9.57
C ASN A 70 -43.91 -31.80 -9.44
N VAL A 71 -43.94 -30.71 -10.21
CA VAL A 71 -45.03 -29.74 -10.26
C VAL A 71 -46.04 -30.06 -11.38
N GLY A 72 -45.77 -31.14 -12.13
CA GLY A 72 -46.62 -31.61 -13.22
C GLY A 72 -47.94 -32.21 -12.79
N THR A 73 -48.69 -32.74 -13.75
CA THR A 73 -50.02 -33.32 -13.55
C THR A 73 -50.04 -34.84 -13.45
N SER A 74 -48.91 -35.47 -13.69
CA SER A 74 -48.70 -36.93 -13.52
C SER A 74 -47.39 -37.26 -12.79
N ALA A 75 -47.29 -38.50 -12.26
CA ALA A 75 -46.06 -39.02 -11.71
C ALA A 75 -45.01 -39.22 -12.81
N THR A 76 -43.74 -39.16 -12.46
CA THR A 76 -42.63 -39.57 -13.36
C THR A 76 -42.68 -41.08 -13.61
N THR A 77 -42.31 -41.50 -14.80
CA THR A 77 -42.26 -42.93 -15.19
C THR A 77 -40.84 -43.47 -15.36
N GLY A 78 -39.85 -42.58 -15.46
CA GLY A 78 -38.43 -42.92 -15.64
C GLY A 78 -37.58 -42.51 -14.48
N ALA A 79 -36.29 -42.85 -14.57
CA ALA A 79 -35.28 -42.36 -13.64
C ALA A 79 -35.15 -40.85 -13.71
N ILE A 80 -34.84 -40.24 -12.57
CA ILE A 80 -34.58 -38.82 -12.45
C ILE A 80 -33.06 -38.65 -12.34
N SER A 81 -32.51 -37.72 -13.10
CA SER A 81 -31.07 -37.38 -13.09
C SER A 81 -30.87 -35.91 -12.76
N VAL A 82 -29.95 -35.60 -11.83
CA VAL A 82 -29.49 -34.26 -11.53
C VAL A 82 -28.01 -34.16 -11.95
N THR A 83 -27.66 -33.14 -12.72
CA THR A 83 -26.31 -32.88 -13.16
C THR A 83 -25.90 -31.49 -12.71
N ASP A 84 -24.72 -31.38 -12.07
CA ASP A 84 -24.11 -30.15 -11.57
C ASP A 84 -22.68 -30.05 -12.10
N ILE A 85 -22.42 -29.01 -12.90
CA ILE A 85 -21.08 -28.74 -13.42
C ILE A 85 -20.45 -27.71 -12.51
N LEU A 86 -19.47 -28.14 -11.71
CA LEU A 86 -18.81 -27.26 -10.75
C LEU A 86 -18.04 -26.16 -11.46
N PRO A 87 -18.29 -24.88 -11.14
CA PRO A 87 -17.57 -23.76 -11.69
C PRO A 87 -16.13 -23.72 -11.17
N ALA A 88 -15.28 -22.93 -11.84
CA ALA A 88 -13.92 -22.69 -11.40
C ALA A 88 -13.89 -22.23 -9.93
N GLY A 89 -12.95 -22.76 -9.15
CA GLY A 89 -12.80 -22.46 -7.72
C GLY A 89 -13.63 -23.35 -6.80
N LEU A 90 -14.49 -24.25 -7.32
CA LEU A 90 -15.15 -25.27 -6.51
C LEU A 90 -14.62 -26.66 -6.88
N THR A 91 -14.24 -27.44 -5.86
CA THR A 91 -13.77 -28.81 -6.02
C THR A 91 -14.71 -29.76 -5.28
N PHE A 92 -15.06 -30.88 -5.92
CA PHE A 92 -15.95 -31.87 -5.34
C PHE A 92 -15.38 -32.52 -4.08
N VAL A 93 -16.18 -32.59 -3.03
CA VAL A 93 -15.86 -33.34 -1.80
C VAL A 93 -16.81 -34.53 -1.67
N SER A 94 -18.13 -34.29 -1.69
CA SER A 94 -19.13 -35.35 -1.60
C SER A 94 -20.48 -34.89 -2.13
N ALA A 95 -21.32 -35.84 -2.54
CA ALA A 95 -22.73 -35.61 -2.83
C ALA A 95 -23.55 -36.77 -2.24
N THR A 96 -24.52 -36.47 -1.37
CA THR A 96 -25.35 -37.45 -0.67
C THR A 96 -26.81 -37.02 -0.62
N GLY A 97 -27.70 -37.99 -0.67
CA GLY A 97 -29.16 -37.79 -0.50
C GLY A 97 -29.85 -39.12 -0.35
N THR A 98 -30.89 -39.20 0.51
CA THR A 98 -31.62 -40.45 0.72
C THR A 98 -32.30 -40.87 -0.59
N GLY A 99 -31.99 -42.09 -1.05
CA GLY A 99 -32.53 -42.63 -2.31
C GLY A 99 -31.82 -42.18 -3.57
N TRP A 100 -30.74 -41.34 -3.43
CA TRP A 100 -29.90 -40.90 -4.54
C TRP A 100 -28.63 -41.70 -4.63
N THR A 101 -28.22 -42.01 -5.85
CA THR A 101 -26.85 -42.53 -6.17
C THR A 101 -26.10 -41.46 -6.89
N CYS A 102 -25.00 -40.96 -6.27
CA CYS A 102 -24.21 -39.85 -6.82
C CYS A 102 -22.81 -40.32 -7.23
N SER A 103 -22.28 -39.69 -8.29
CA SER A 103 -20.92 -39.86 -8.80
C SER A 103 -20.35 -38.53 -9.23
N HIS A 104 -19.01 -38.46 -9.35
CA HIS A 104 -18.30 -37.28 -9.85
C HIS A 104 -17.23 -37.68 -10.85
N ALA A 105 -17.17 -36.96 -11.99
CA ALA A 105 -16.12 -37.13 -13.00
C ALA A 105 -15.88 -35.80 -13.71
N ALA A 106 -14.61 -35.42 -13.87
CA ALA A 106 -14.17 -34.27 -14.65
C ALA A 106 -14.96 -32.95 -14.32
N GLY A 107 -15.14 -32.66 -13.04
CA GLY A 107 -15.85 -31.45 -12.58
C GLY A 107 -17.38 -31.54 -12.65
N THR A 108 -17.94 -32.67 -13.13
CA THR A 108 -19.38 -32.88 -13.21
C THR A 108 -19.83 -33.83 -12.10
N VAL A 109 -20.80 -33.41 -11.32
CA VAL A 109 -21.51 -34.24 -10.33
C VAL A 109 -22.80 -34.75 -10.96
N SER A 110 -23.01 -36.04 -10.91
CA SER A 110 -24.22 -36.67 -11.43
C SER A 110 -24.88 -37.50 -10.34
N CYS A 111 -26.15 -37.22 -10.04
CA CYS A 111 -26.94 -37.95 -9.07
C CYS A 111 -28.19 -38.50 -9.76
N SER A 112 -28.55 -39.77 -9.48
CA SER A 112 -29.74 -40.42 -10.05
C SER A 112 -30.59 -41.15 -8.99
N THR A 113 -31.89 -41.21 -9.25
CA THR A 113 -32.85 -42.04 -8.48
C THR A 113 -33.86 -42.69 -9.45
N PRO A 114 -34.32 -43.95 -9.18
CA PRO A 114 -35.16 -44.66 -10.12
C PRO A 114 -36.60 -44.07 -10.28
N GLY A 115 -37.05 -43.25 -9.33
CA GLY A 115 -38.45 -42.79 -9.30
C GLY A 115 -39.39 -43.89 -8.81
N PRO A 116 -40.74 -43.77 -8.96
CA PRO A 116 -41.44 -42.57 -9.45
C PRO A 116 -41.58 -41.45 -8.42
N VAL A 117 -41.78 -40.21 -8.90
CA VAL A 117 -42.13 -39.06 -8.07
C VAL A 117 -43.59 -38.67 -8.40
N ALA A 118 -44.47 -38.76 -7.40
CA ALA A 118 -45.87 -38.38 -7.58
C ALA A 118 -46.01 -36.88 -7.92
N ASN A 119 -47.07 -36.52 -8.61
CA ASN A 119 -47.41 -35.10 -8.84
C ASN A 119 -47.57 -34.38 -7.50
N GLY A 120 -47.01 -33.17 -7.39
CA GLY A 120 -47.01 -32.35 -6.17
C GLY A 120 -45.99 -32.79 -5.12
N ALA A 121 -45.22 -33.89 -5.35
CA ALA A 121 -44.24 -34.40 -4.39
C ALA A 121 -42.82 -33.85 -4.67
N SER A 122 -42.01 -33.82 -3.62
CA SER A 122 -40.56 -33.52 -3.69
C SER A 122 -39.76 -34.73 -3.26
N LEU A 123 -38.57 -34.89 -3.86
CA LEU A 123 -37.58 -35.88 -3.45
C LEU A 123 -36.79 -35.40 -2.24
N PRO A 124 -36.23 -36.32 -1.44
CA PRO A 124 -35.22 -35.97 -0.45
C PRO A 124 -34.09 -35.16 -1.08
N ALA A 125 -33.66 -34.13 -0.39
CA ALA A 125 -32.65 -33.21 -0.89
C ALA A 125 -31.29 -33.92 -1.09
N ILE A 126 -30.56 -33.49 -2.10
CA ILE A 126 -29.14 -33.80 -2.28
C ILE A 126 -28.31 -32.72 -1.57
N THR A 127 -27.39 -33.12 -0.70
CA THR A 127 -26.35 -32.25 -0.15
C THR A 127 -25.10 -32.45 -0.97
N LEU A 128 -24.68 -31.41 -1.69
CA LEU A 128 -23.43 -31.34 -2.45
C LEU A 128 -22.42 -30.54 -1.64
N THR A 129 -21.35 -31.18 -1.17
CA THR A 129 -20.25 -30.54 -0.46
C THR A 129 -19.08 -30.32 -1.41
N VAL A 130 -18.54 -29.12 -1.36
CA VAL A 130 -17.41 -28.66 -2.19
C VAL A 130 -16.34 -28.03 -1.32
N ASP A 131 -15.07 -28.14 -1.73
CA ASP A 131 -13.97 -27.33 -1.23
C ASP A 131 -13.92 -26.02 -2.03
N VAL A 132 -13.71 -24.88 -1.33
CA VAL A 132 -13.78 -23.55 -1.91
C VAL A 132 -12.36 -23.01 -2.12
N GLY A 133 -11.91 -22.95 -3.36
CA GLY A 133 -10.63 -22.38 -3.74
C GLY A 133 -10.69 -20.88 -4.00
N ALA A 134 -9.51 -20.24 -4.09
CA ALA A 134 -9.39 -18.80 -4.29
C ALA A 134 -10.06 -18.27 -5.56
N ALA A 135 -10.12 -19.09 -6.62
CA ALA A 135 -10.78 -18.71 -7.89
C ALA A 135 -12.30 -18.53 -7.78
N ALA A 136 -12.93 -18.97 -6.65
CA ALA A 136 -14.35 -18.75 -6.40
C ALA A 136 -14.67 -17.33 -5.91
N ALA A 137 -13.69 -16.59 -5.38
CA ALA A 137 -13.90 -15.24 -4.85
C ALA A 137 -13.99 -14.18 -5.97
N PRO A 138 -14.75 -13.07 -5.75
CA PRO A 138 -15.52 -12.69 -4.58
C PRO A 138 -16.93 -13.31 -4.50
N SER A 139 -17.36 -14.02 -5.56
CA SER A 139 -18.62 -14.74 -5.60
C SER A 139 -18.57 -15.82 -6.67
N VAL A 140 -19.34 -16.89 -6.46
CA VAL A 140 -19.42 -18.01 -7.39
C VAL A 140 -20.88 -18.31 -7.74
N LEU A 141 -21.17 -18.39 -9.05
CA LEU A 141 -22.46 -18.88 -9.55
C LEU A 141 -22.33 -20.38 -9.82
N ASN A 142 -23.14 -21.19 -9.14
CA ASN A 142 -23.25 -22.61 -9.41
C ASN A 142 -24.68 -22.97 -9.87
N ALA A 143 -24.78 -23.74 -10.94
CA ALA A 143 -26.04 -24.17 -11.54
C ALA A 143 -26.06 -25.69 -11.71
N ALA A 144 -27.25 -26.25 -11.52
CA ALA A 144 -27.51 -27.66 -11.75
C ALA A 144 -28.81 -27.84 -12.55
N THR A 145 -28.92 -28.96 -13.24
CA THR A 145 -30.11 -29.29 -14.04
C THR A 145 -30.69 -30.63 -13.59
N VAL A 146 -32.03 -30.76 -13.67
CA VAL A 146 -32.73 -32.01 -13.48
C VAL A 146 -33.34 -32.47 -14.80
N SER A 147 -33.48 -33.80 -14.99
CA SER A 147 -34.15 -34.37 -16.16
C SER A 147 -34.85 -35.68 -15.81
N THR A 148 -35.95 -35.96 -16.54
CA THR A 148 -36.63 -37.25 -16.57
C THR A 148 -37.31 -37.42 -17.93
N THR A 149 -37.69 -38.66 -18.28
CA THR A 149 -38.43 -38.92 -19.50
C THR A 149 -39.86 -38.36 -19.38
N GLY A 150 -40.30 -37.64 -20.44
CA GLY A 150 -41.64 -37.10 -20.54
C GLY A 150 -41.87 -35.81 -19.75
N ASP A 151 -40.83 -35.16 -19.28
CA ASP A 151 -40.91 -33.83 -18.67
C ASP A 151 -41.53 -32.83 -19.64
N GLY A 152 -42.61 -32.18 -19.19
CA GLY A 152 -43.45 -31.29 -20.02
C GLY A 152 -42.88 -29.86 -20.15
N ASN A 153 -41.91 -29.48 -19.32
CA ASN A 153 -41.41 -28.10 -19.26
C ASN A 153 -39.92 -28.02 -18.87
N ALA A 154 -39.07 -28.10 -19.82
CA ALA A 154 -37.60 -28.04 -19.58
C ALA A 154 -37.10 -26.67 -19.13
N THR A 155 -37.91 -25.60 -19.11
CA THR A 155 -37.45 -24.24 -18.79
C THR A 155 -37.24 -24.00 -17.29
N ASN A 156 -37.85 -24.81 -16.42
CA ASN A 156 -37.76 -24.74 -14.96
C ASN A 156 -36.84 -25.83 -14.36
N ASN A 157 -36.18 -26.61 -15.22
CA ASN A 157 -35.30 -27.70 -14.81
C ASN A 157 -33.92 -27.25 -14.28
N THR A 158 -33.63 -25.95 -14.33
CA THR A 158 -32.32 -25.43 -13.86
C THR A 158 -32.51 -24.67 -12.55
N GLY A 159 -31.78 -25.10 -11.53
CA GLY A 159 -31.57 -24.35 -10.28
C GLY A 159 -30.20 -23.76 -10.21
N SER A 160 -30.08 -22.48 -9.88
CA SER A 160 -28.82 -21.80 -9.73
C SER A 160 -28.80 -20.89 -8.51
N VAL A 161 -27.59 -20.67 -7.97
CA VAL A 161 -27.38 -19.74 -6.86
C VAL A 161 -26.03 -19.07 -7.00
N THR A 162 -26.00 -17.73 -6.80
CA THR A 162 -24.77 -16.96 -6.65
C THR A 162 -24.46 -16.84 -5.16
N THR A 163 -23.30 -17.32 -4.75
CA THR A 163 -22.86 -17.36 -3.36
C THR A 163 -21.70 -16.40 -3.15
N PRO A 164 -21.76 -15.46 -2.19
CA PRO A 164 -20.60 -14.65 -1.81
C PRO A 164 -19.49 -15.53 -1.26
N VAL A 165 -18.23 -15.20 -1.61
CA VAL A 165 -17.02 -15.91 -1.18
C VAL A 165 -16.04 -14.91 -0.59
N SER A 166 -15.65 -15.11 0.67
CA SER A 166 -14.67 -14.26 1.37
C SER A 166 -13.33 -14.96 1.52
N ALA A 167 -12.25 -14.18 1.66
CA ALA A 167 -10.97 -14.71 2.11
C ALA A 167 -11.08 -15.26 3.55
N PRO A 168 -10.21 -16.19 3.96
CA PRO A 168 -10.14 -16.62 5.35
C PRO A 168 -9.79 -15.43 6.25
N ALA A 169 -10.30 -15.46 7.46
CA ALA A 169 -9.95 -14.47 8.46
C ALA A 169 -8.46 -14.58 8.82
N SER A 170 -7.72 -13.47 8.75
CA SER A 170 -6.26 -13.44 8.93
C SER A 170 -5.81 -12.17 9.63
N ILE A 171 -4.68 -12.28 10.31
CA ILE A 171 -3.84 -11.13 10.69
C ILE A 171 -2.91 -10.87 9.51
N ASP A 172 -2.74 -9.62 9.11
CA ASP A 172 -1.86 -9.19 8.04
C ASP A 172 -1.40 -7.76 8.34
N LEU A 173 -0.15 -7.61 8.80
CA LEU A 173 0.46 -6.31 9.04
C LEU A 173 1.19 -5.84 7.79
N ALA A 174 1.08 -4.58 7.51
CA ALA A 174 1.88 -3.90 6.50
C ALA A 174 2.61 -2.73 7.13
N ILE A 175 3.83 -2.46 6.67
CA ILE A 175 4.59 -1.27 7.07
C ILE A 175 4.84 -0.37 5.87
N ALA A 176 4.69 0.95 6.09
CA ALA A 176 5.14 1.99 5.16
C ALA A 176 6.17 2.87 5.86
N LYS A 177 7.18 3.33 5.11
CA LYS A 177 8.24 4.21 5.58
C LYS A 177 8.35 5.40 4.65
N THR A 178 8.31 6.60 5.22
CA THR A 178 8.37 7.86 4.46
C THR A 178 9.15 8.91 5.23
N HIS A 179 9.66 9.92 4.51
CA HIS A 179 10.26 11.13 5.07
C HIS A 179 9.71 12.38 4.37
N SER A 180 10.07 13.54 4.87
CA SER A 180 9.78 14.82 4.22
C SER A 180 11.06 15.62 4.01
N GLY A 181 11.21 16.20 2.81
CA GLY A 181 12.34 17.07 2.45
C GLY A 181 13.68 16.34 2.30
N THR A 182 14.71 17.09 1.96
CA THR A 182 16.09 16.61 1.86
C THR A 182 16.72 16.57 3.25
N PHE A 183 17.46 15.51 3.56
CA PHE A 183 18.23 15.43 4.79
C PHE A 183 19.53 16.23 4.63
N VAL A 184 19.98 16.86 5.70
CA VAL A 184 21.19 17.71 5.67
C VAL A 184 22.20 17.21 6.69
N VAL A 185 23.45 17.04 6.25
CA VAL A 185 24.54 16.64 7.15
C VAL A 185 24.67 17.60 8.32
N GLY A 186 24.84 17.05 9.52
CA GLY A 186 24.93 17.82 10.77
C GLY A 186 23.58 18.18 11.39
N THR A 187 22.44 17.77 10.80
CA THR A 187 21.11 18.01 11.38
C THR A 187 20.42 16.74 11.82
N THR A 188 19.29 16.91 12.50
CA THR A 188 18.34 15.82 12.79
C THR A 188 17.17 15.87 11.82
N ASN A 189 16.80 14.70 11.30
CA ASN A 189 15.68 14.52 10.39
C ASN A 189 14.86 13.29 10.82
N SER A 190 13.63 13.15 10.33
CA SER A 190 12.73 12.09 10.78
C SER A 190 12.15 11.28 9.65
N PHE A 191 11.99 9.97 9.91
CA PHE A 191 11.15 9.06 9.15
C PHE A 191 9.84 8.85 9.89
N THR A 192 8.77 8.67 9.13
CA THR A 192 7.48 8.18 9.62
C THR A 192 7.33 6.72 9.23
N LEU A 193 7.17 5.84 10.22
CA LEU A 193 6.89 4.42 10.04
C LEU A 193 5.41 4.22 10.35
N THR A 194 4.62 3.84 9.36
CA THR A 194 3.18 3.56 9.53
C THR A 194 2.96 2.07 9.48
N VAL A 195 2.48 1.49 10.57
CA VAL A 195 2.08 0.09 10.69
C VAL A 195 0.57 0.01 10.56
N SER A 196 0.08 -0.80 9.63
CA SER A 196 -1.35 -0.99 9.36
C SER A 196 -1.68 -2.48 9.45
N ASN A 197 -2.77 -2.82 10.12
CA ASN A 197 -3.33 -4.16 10.04
C ASN A 197 -4.33 -4.21 8.88
N VAL A 198 -3.89 -4.75 7.75
CA VAL A 198 -4.70 -4.89 6.52
C VAL A 198 -5.47 -6.21 6.49
N GLY A 199 -5.28 -7.06 7.50
CA GLY A 199 -6.02 -8.30 7.70
C GLY A 199 -7.45 -8.08 8.19
N THR A 200 -8.15 -9.19 8.42
CA THR A 200 -9.55 -9.21 8.87
C THR A 200 -9.69 -9.49 10.36
N LEU A 201 -8.60 -9.87 11.03
CA LEU A 201 -8.53 -10.10 12.49
C LEU A 201 -7.61 -9.09 13.16
N ALA A 202 -7.93 -8.73 14.41
CA ALA A 202 -7.01 -7.97 15.24
C ALA A 202 -5.77 -8.81 15.59
N THR A 203 -4.60 -8.16 15.80
CA THR A 203 -3.41 -8.85 16.29
C THR A 203 -3.67 -9.44 17.67
N THR A 204 -3.14 -10.63 17.92
CA THR A 204 -3.33 -11.35 19.20
C THR A 204 -2.15 -11.20 20.16
N GLY A 205 -1.03 -10.66 19.68
CA GLY A 205 0.21 -10.51 20.44
C GLY A 205 0.87 -9.16 20.21
N ALA A 206 2.04 -9.01 20.78
CA ALA A 206 2.86 -7.81 20.60
C ALA A 206 3.28 -7.67 19.12
N VAL A 207 3.30 -6.43 18.66
CA VAL A 207 3.81 -6.03 17.36
C VAL A 207 5.19 -5.42 17.55
N THR A 208 6.16 -5.87 16.77
CA THR A 208 7.54 -5.37 16.80
C THR A 208 7.89 -4.73 15.48
N VAL A 209 8.42 -3.50 15.52
CA VAL A 209 9.06 -2.84 14.38
C VAL A 209 10.56 -2.84 14.62
N THR A 210 11.33 -3.26 13.63
CA THR A 210 12.79 -3.23 13.64
C THR A 210 13.29 -2.38 12.48
N ASP A 211 14.15 -1.42 12.77
CA ASP A 211 14.79 -0.52 11.80
C ASP A 211 16.31 -0.59 11.99
N ILE A 212 17.03 -0.96 10.94
CA ILE A 212 18.49 -1.02 10.97
C ILE A 212 19.02 0.21 10.25
N LEU A 213 19.48 1.20 11.04
CA LEU A 213 20.02 2.45 10.52
C LEU A 213 21.26 2.18 9.65
N PRO A 214 21.26 2.64 8.39
CA PRO A 214 22.42 2.53 7.53
C PRO A 214 23.55 3.45 7.97
N THR A 215 24.77 3.18 7.49
CA THR A 215 25.93 4.04 7.71
C THR A 215 25.62 5.49 7.35
N GLY A 216 25.96 6.41 8.25
CA GLY A 216 25.67 7.84 8.08
C GLY A 216 24.41 8.30 8.79
N LEU A 217 23.55 7.41 9.27
CA LEU A 217 22.44 7.76 10.15
C LEU A 217 22.69 7.24 11.56
N THR A 218 22.45 8.08 12.57
CA THR A 218 22.54 7.71 13.99
C THR A 218 21.22 7.96 14.69
N TYR A 219 20.84 7.05 15.57
CA TYR A 219 19.61 7.18 16.38
C TYR A 219 19.62 8.43 17.25
N SER A 220 18.56 9.19 17.24
CA SER A 220 18.32 10.30 18.14
C SER A 220 17.12 10.02 19.06
N SER A 221 15.97 9.65 18.49
CA SER A 221 14.77 9.25 19.25
C SER A 221 13.80 8.46 18.36
N ALA A 222 12.90 7.71 18.99
CA ALA A 222 11.75 7.13 18.32
C ALA A 222 10.53 7.21 19.25
N THR A 223 9.41 7.72 18.73
CA THR A 223 8.18 7.93 19.51
C THR A 223 6.94 7.57 18.69
N GLY A 224 5.93 7.02 19.36
CA GLY A 224 4.64 6.68 18.74
C GLY A 224 3.62 6.35 19.83
N SER A 225 2.35 6.69 19.60
CA SER A 225 1.29 6.37 20.55
C SER A 225 1.13 4.86 20.70
N GLY A 226 1.25 4.33 21.91
CA GLY A 226 1.21 2.90 22.22
C GLY A 226 2.51 2.14 21.91
N TRP A 227 3.59 2.82 21.47
CA TRP A 227 4.88 2.21 21.18
C TRP A 227 5.89 2.50 22.29
N THR A 228 6.68 1.48 22.62
CA THR A 228 7.89 1.60 23.46
C THR A 228 9.09 1.33 22.55
N CYS A 229 9.95 2.34 22.38
CA CYS A 229 11.08 2.29 21.47
C CYS A 229 12.41 2.39 22.20
N GLY A 230 13.46 1.74 21.66
CA GLY A 230 14.82 1.84 22.09
C GLY A 230 15.77 1.45 20.97
N ASN A 231 17.09 1.61 21.19
CA ASN A 231 18.09 1.16 20.23
C ASN A 231 19.25 0.41 20.87
N ALA A 232 19.87 -0.48 20.10
CA ALA A 232 21.11 -1.16 20.41
C ALA A 232 22.05 -0.99 19.20
N GLY A 233 23.02 -0.06 19.32
CA GLY A 233 23.84 0.33 18.17
C GLY A 233 22.99 0.96 17.06
N ALA A 234 23.11 0.42 15.85
CA ALA A 234 22.34 0.87 14.70
C ALA A 234 20.90 0.27 14.63
N THR A 235 20.57 -0.72 15.45
CA THR A 235 19.25 -1.36 15.43
C THR A 235 18.30 -0.62 16.36
N VAL A 236 17.22 -0.08 15.80
CA VAL A 236 16.10 0.51 16.53
C VAL A 236 14.99 -0.52 16.62
N THR A 237 14.46 -0.74 17.81
CA THR A 237 13.34 -1.66 18.04
C THR A 237 12.22 -0.91 18.75
N CYS A 238 11.02 -0.98 18.20
CA CYS A 238 9.80 -0.45 18.80
C CYS A 238 8.80 -1.59 19.00
N THR A 239 8.20 -1.67 20.20
CA THR A 239 7.18 -2.68 20.52
C THR A 239 5.86 -2.02 20.88
N ASN A 240 4.77 -2.58 20.38
CA ASN A 240 3.40 -2.24 20.75
C ASN A 240 2.76 -3.51 21.36
N PRO A 241 2.18 -3.48 22.57
CA PRO A 241 1.61 -4.67 23.19
C PRO A 241 0.39 -5.23 22.44
N GLY A 242 -0.17 -4.47 21.50
CA GLY A 242 -1.41 -4.81 20.82
C GLY A 242 -2.66 -4.64 21.71
N PRO A 243 -3.85 -5.04 21.21
CA PRO A 243 -4.09 -5.46 19.84
C PRO A 243 -4.13 -4.26 18.87
N ILE A 244 -3.70 -4.46 17.63
CA ILE A 244 -4.00 -3.56 16.52
C ILE A 244 -5.24 -4.14 15.80
N ALA A 245 -6.35 -3.42 15.84
CA ALA A 245 -7.60 -3.87 15.24
C ALA A 245 -7.48 -4.02 13.71
N ALA A 246 -8.31 -4.89 13.13
CA ALA A 246 -8.44 -4.99 11.67
C ALA A 246 -8.77 -3.63 11.04
N GLY A 247 -8.04 -3.26 9.99
CA GLY A 247 -8.18 -1.97 9.31
C GLY A 247 -7.58 -0.76 10.06
N ALA A 248 -7.03 -0.96 11.26
CA ALA A 248 -6.42 0.12 12.03
C ALA A 248 -4.95 0.34 11.64
N SER A 249 -4.49 1.59 11.84
CA SER A 249 -3.10 1.99 11.62
C SER A 249 -2.55 2.76 12.81
N THR A 250 -1.24 2.65 13.04
CA THR A 250 -0.49 3.38 14.05
C THR A 250 0.85 3.80 13.49
N ALA A 251 1.43 4.88 14.02
CA ALA A 251 2.66 5.45 13.47
C ALA A 251 3.75 5.63 14.53
N ILE A 252 5.01 5.53 14.07
CA ILE A 252 6.22 5.83 14.82
C ILE A 252 6.96 6.94 14.08
N THR A 253 7.39 7.98 14.80
CA THR A 253 8.34 8.96 14.30
C THR A 253 9.73 8.56 14.75
N LEU A 254 10.59 8.18 13.82
CA LEU A 254 11.99 7.84 14.05
C LEU A 254 12.85 9.04 13.65
N THR A 255 13.52 9.67 14.63
CA THR A 255 14.42 10.80 14.43
C THR A 255 15.86 10.31 14.45
N VAL A 256 16.62 10.75 13.45
CA VAL A 256 18.04 10.39 13.25
C VAL A 256 18.90 11.62 13.08
N THR A 257 20.16 11.54 13.47
CA THR A 257 21.20 12.54 13.14
C THR A 257 21.90 12.10 11.86
N VAL A 258 22.09 13.05 10.94
CA VAL A 258 22.66 12.80 9.59
C VAL A 258 24.14 13.11 9.60
N GLY A 259 24.98 12.11 9.34
CA GLY A 259 26.42 12.24 9.18
C GLY A 259 26.86 12.28 7.72
N ALA A 260 28.11 12.68 7.47
CA ALA A 260 28.68 12.79 6.13
C ALA A 260 28.67 11.48 5.32
N ALA A 261 28.75 10.34 5.99
CA ALA A 261 28.73 9.03 5.34
C ALA A 261 27.36 8.68 4.69
N ALA A 262 26.31 9.50 4.92
CA ALA A 262 25.02 9.36 4.27
C ALA A 262 24.98 9.99 2.87
N LEU A 263 25.97 10.79 2.49
CA LEU A 263 26.02 11.47 1.18
C LEU A 263 26.27 10.50 0.03
N PRO A 264 25.75 10.78 -1.18
CA PRO A 264 24.74 11.80 -1.52
C PRO A 264 23.31 11.30 -1.32
N THR A 265 23.14 10.01 -1.05
CA THR A 265 21.86 9.34 -0.82
C THR A 265 22.01 8.23 0.19
N VAL A 266 21.00 7.99 0.98
CA VAL A 266 20.94 6.88 1.93
C VAL A 266 19.56 6.23 1.88
N THR A 267 19.51 4.90 1.89
CA THR A 267 18.25 4.15 1.96
C THR A 267 18.12 3.54 3.35
N ASN A 268 17.04 3.85 4.04
CA ASN A 268 16.73 3.25 5.34
C ASN A 268 15.55 2.28 5.22
N THR A 269 15.66 1.10 5.84
CA THR A 269 14.69 0.00 5.75
C THR A 269 14.20 -0.38 7.15
N ALA A 270 12.89 -0.54 7.27
CA ALA A 270 12.26 -1.06 8.47
C ALA A 270 11.40 -2.28 8.16
N SER A 271 11.22 -3.13 9.16
CA SER A 271 10.33 -4.29 9.11
C SER A 271 9.37 -4.31 10.29
N VAL A 272 8.21 -4.96 10.10
CA VAL A 272 7.22 -5.22 11.15
C VAL A 272 7.03 -6.73 11.30
N ALA A 273 6.69 -7.17 12.51
CA ALA A 273 6.39 -8.57 12.78
C ALA A 273 5.37 -8.71 13.92
N THR A 274 4.49 -9.70 13.80
CA THR A 274 3.61 -10.19 14.87
C THR A 274 3.32 -11.67 14.70
N ALA A 275 2.90 -12.34 15.78
CA ALA A 275 2.48 -13.74 15.67
C ALA A 275 1.20 -13.86 14.85
N GLY A 276 1.16 -14.83 13.92
CA GLY A 276 -0.02 -15.11 13.09
C GLY A 276 -0.18 -14.21 11.87
N ASP A 277 0.80 -13.38 11.56
CA ASP A 277 0.88 -12.68 10.28
C ASP A 277 0.99 -13.68 9.13
N THR A 278 0.16 -13.51 8.11
CA THR A 278 0.04 -14.48 7.01
C THR A 278 0.69 -14.01 5.71
N ASN A 279 1.15 -12.74 5.66
CA ASN A 279 1.67 -12.13 4.43
C ASN A 279 2.97 -11.35 4.65
N GLY A 280 4.09 -12.05 4.81
CA GLY A 280 5.40 -11.43 4.99
C GLY A 280 5.93 -10.59 3.81
N ALA A 281 5.20 -10.47 2.70
CA ALA A 281 5.63 -9.69 1.54
C ALA A 281 5.48 -8.16 1.74
N ASN A 282 4.61 -7.72 2.66
CA ASN A 282 4.36 -6.32 3.01
C ASN A 282 4.93 -5.92 4.37
N ASP A 283 5.71 -6.81 5.00
CA ASP A 283 6.34 -6.62 6.31
C ASP A 283 7.59 -5.74 6.26
N SER A 284 8.02 -5.26 5.12
CA SER A 284 9.22 -4.44 4.98
C SER A 284 8.98 -3.23 4.09
N ALA A 285 9.54 -2.09 4.49
CA ALA A 285 9.50 -0.86 3.70
C ALA A 285 10.86 -0.16 3.72
N SER A 286 11.28 0.32 2.56
CA SER A 286 12.51 1.08 2.36
C SER A 286 12.19 2.49 1.87
N ASP A 287 12.95 3.46 2.37
CA ASP A 287 12.80 4.86 1.99
C ASP A 287 14.17 5.43 1.57
N PRO A 288 14.37 5.72 0.26
CA PRO A 288 15.57 6.35 -0.24
C PRO A 288 15.51 7.87 -0.02
N VAL A 289 16.53 8.42 0.62
CA VAL A 289 16.62 9.83 1.02
C VAL A 289 17.77 10.50 0.30
N THR A 290 17.52 11.67 -0.29
CA THR A 290 18.58 12.55 -0.77
C THR A 290 19.22 13.29 0.41
N VAL A 291 20.54 13.30 0.48
CA VAL A 291 21.29 13.96 1.54
C VAL A 291 22.13 15.07 0.95
N GLY A 292 21.99 16.28 1.48
CA GLY A 292 22.79 17.45 1.11
C GLY A 292 23.77 17.84 2.22
N ALA A 293 24.83 18.56 1.83
CA ALA A 293 25.77 19.20 2.74
C ALA A 293 26.04 20.63 2.29
N PRO A 294 26.17 21.61 3.19
CA PRO A 294 26.73 22.91 2.84
C PRO A 294 28.22 22.76 2.51
N ASP A 295 28.74 23.68 1.73
CA ASP A 295 30.17 23.74 1.37
C ASP A 295 30.59 25.21 1.37
N LEU A 296 31.22 25.67 2.46
CA LEU A 296 31.71 27.02 2.58
C LEU A 296 33.11 27.13 1.99
N THR A 297 33.37 28.23 1.34
CA THR A 297 34.73 28.63 0.92
C THR A 297 35.03 30.02 1.44
N ILE A 298 36.30 30.28 1.69
CA ILE A 298 36.79 31.59 2.05
C ILE A 298 37.89 32.05 1.09
N ALA A 299 37.85 33.32 0.67
CA ALA A 299 38.92 33.98 -0.07
C ALA A 299 39.44 35.16 0.75
N LYS A 300 40.75 35.20 0.97
CA LYS A 300 41.48 36.27 1.69
C LYS A 300 42.36 37.03 0.72
N THR A 301 42.19 38.35 0.66
CA THR A 301 43.01 39.23 -0.19
C THR A 301 43.48 40.46 0.58
N ALA A 302 44.72 40.88 0.36
CA ALA A 302 45.21 42.15 0.84
C ALA A 302 44.81 43.30 -0.10
N SER A 303 44.51 44.47 0.43
CA SER A 303 44.10 45.64 -0.37
C SER A 303 45.25 46.20 -1.24
N SER A 304 46.52 46.04 -0.80
CA SER A 304 47.73 46.48 -1.47
C SER A 304 48.96 45.90 -0.78
N ALA A 305 50.15 46.23 -1.23
CA ALA A 305 51.37 46.04 -0.44
C ALA A 305 51.28 46.84 0.87
N PHE A 306 51.80 46.30 1.95
CA PHE A 306 51.73 46.91 3.28
C PHE A 306 52.96 47.80 3.53
N THR A 307 52.79 48.81 4.37
CA THR A 307 53.86 49.73 4.77
C THR A 307 54.03 49.68 6.29
N ILE A 308 55.25 49.48 6.78
CA ILE A 308 55.57 49.51 8.21
C ILE A 308 55.14 50.84 8.83
N GLY A 309 54.48 50.79 9.98
CA GLY A 309 53.98 51.94 10.71
C GLY A 309 52.59 52.44 10.23
N SER A 310 51.99 51.79 9.26
CA SER A 310 50.66 52.16 8.74
C SER A 310 49.60 51.07 9.02
N ASN A 311 48.35 51.43 8.99
CA ASN A 311 47.23 50.46 8.97
C ASN A 311 47.02 49.93 7.55
N ALA A 312 46.70 48.65 7.45
CA ALA A 312 46.42 47.96 6.20
C ALA A 312 45.19 47.04 6.35
N THR A 313 44.59 46.62 5.25
CA THR A 313 43.35 45.86 5.28
C THR A 313 43.44 44.56 4.49
N TYR A 314 42.80 43.53 5.02
CA TYR A 314 42.42 42.33 4.29
C TYR A 314 40.91 42.31 4.07
N ALA A 315 40.48 41.81 2.92
CA ALA A 315 39.11 41.45 2.64
C ALA A 315 38.98 39.91 2.79
N LEU A 316 37.98 39.47 3.58
CA LEU A 316 37.63 38.06 3.75
C LEU A 316 36.24 37.86 3.13
N ALA A 317 36.18 37.16 2.01
CA ALA A 317 34.95 36.83 1.30
C ALA A 317 34.58 35.37 1.56
N VAL A 318 33.36 35.13 2.09
CA VAL A 318 32.83 33.79 2.41
C VAL A 318 31.68 33.52 1.50
N SER A 319 31.60 32.33 0.90
CA SER A 319 30.54 31.88 0.04
C SER A 319 30.16 30.44 0.34
N ASN A 320 28.86 30.10 0.16
CA ASN A 320 28.39 28.72 0.14
C ASN A 320 28.34 28.26 -1.32
N VAL A 321 29.24 27.38 -1.72
CA VAL A 321 29.35 26.90 -3.12
C VAL A 321 28.52 25.66 -3.40
N SER A 322 27.90 25.03 -2.38
CA SER A 322 26.96 23.94 -2.57
C SER A 322 25.58 24.44 -2.96
N THR A 323 24.66 23.51 -3.28
CA THR A 323 23.24 23.78 -3.47
C THR A 323 22.44 23.75 -2.16
N THR A 324 23.03 23.25 -1.07
CA THR A 324 22.39 23.07 0.23
C THR A 324 22.71 24.27 1.13
N ALA A 325 21.70 24.87 1.73
CA ALA A 325 21.87 25.98 2.68
C ALA A 325 22.57 25.50 3.96
N THR A 326 23.33 26.42 4.61
CA THR A 326 23.84 26.17 5.97
C THR A 326 22.68 26.14 6.96
N THR A 327 22.79 25.31 8.00
CA THR A 327 21.76 25.18 9.06
C THR A 327 22.24 25.70 10.42
N ALA A 328 23.52 26.05 10.51
CA ALA A 328 24.16 26.55 11.71
C ALA A 328 24.86 27.89 11.45
N SER A 329 25.33 28.55 12.51
CA SER A 329 26.16 29.74 12.42
C SER A 329 27.46 29.45 11.69
N ILE A 330 27.98 30.48 11.03
CA ILE A 330 29.25 30.47 10.32
C ILE A 330 30.30 31.16 11.20
N SER A 331 31.46 30.55 11.32
CA SER A 331 32.57 31.11 12.07
C SER A 331 33.79 31.30 11.16
N VAL A 332 34.39 32.48 11.19
CA VAL A 332 35.65 32.80 10.55
C VAL A 332 36.71 33.03 11.64
N SER A 333 37.86 32.41 11.51
CA SER A 333 39.00 32.58 12.41
C SER A 333 40.22 32.99 11.63
N ASP A 334 40.99 33.95 12.15
CA ASP A 334 42.17 34.51 11.56
C ASP A 334 43.23 34.73 12.65
N VAL A 335 44.27 33.92 12.62
CA VAL A 335 45.42 34.05 13.57
C VAL A 335 46.43 35.01 12.99
N LEU A 336 46.54 36.20 13.57
CA LEU A 336 47.46 37.23 13.09
C LEU A 336 48.91 36.80 13.27
N PRO A 337 49.70 36.77 12.17
CA PRO A 337 51.13 36.46 12.26
C PRO A 337 51.94 37.59 12.93
N ALA A 338 53.16 37.26 13.33
CA ALA A 338 54.07 38.23 13.90
C ALA A 338 54.22 39.46 12.99
N GLY A 339 54.22 40.65 13.59
CA GLY A 339 54.25 41.90 12.86
C GLY A 339 52.90 42.49 12.42
N LEU A 340 51.82 41.77 12.59
CA LEU A 340 50.48 42.33 12.42
C LEU A 340 49.78 42.43 13.77
N THR A 341 49.17 43.61 14.05
CA THR A 341 48.40 43.85 15.28
C THR A 341 46.95 44.21 14.90
N PHE A 342 45.98 43.65 15.60
CA PHE A 342 44.58 43.93 15.38
C PHE A 342 44.21 45.39 15.60
N VAL A 343 43.47 46.00 14.66
CA VAL A 343 42.86 47.31 14.78
C VAL A 343 41.34 47.22 14.80
N SER A 344 40.75 46.57 13.78
CA SER A 344 39.29 46.36 13.70
C SER A 344 38.98 45.24 12.72
N ALA A 345 37.78 44.62 12.91
CA ALA A 345 37.20 43.74 11.92
C ALA A 345 35.71 44.05 11.84
N THR A 346 35.21 44.34 10.63
CA THR A 346 33.81 44.76 10.39
C THR A 346 33.27 44.12 9.13
N GLY A 347 31.95 43.77 9.16
CA GLY A 347 31.19 43.28 8.02
C GLY A 347 29.72 43.27 8.36
N THR A 348 28.84 43.59 7.40
CA THR A 348 27.42 43.62 7.63
C THR A 348 26.92 42.22 8.01
N GLY A 349 26.18 42.09 9.13
CA GLY A 349 25.72 40.80 9.65
C GLY A 349 26.74 39.95 10.39
N TRP A 350 28.03 40.40 10.45
CA TRP A 350 29.08 39.74 11.20
C TRP A 350 29.26 40.38 12.58
N THR A 351 29.47 39.56 13.59
CA THR A 351 29.92 39.95 14.94
C THR A 351 31.37 39.53 15.08
N CYS A 352 32.29 40.49 15.16
CA CYS A 352 33.70 40.23 15.22
C CYS A 352 34.29 40.61 16.58
N GLY A 353 35.30 39.85 17.03
CA GLY A 353 36.11 40.11 18.21
C GLY A 353 37.58 39.70 17.99
N HIS A 354 38.44 40.10 18.95
CA HIS A 354 39.86 39.71 18.94
C HIS A 354 40.30 39.32 20.33
N ALA A 355 40.98 38.19 20.45
CA ALA A 355 41.54 37.73 21.70
C ALA A 355 42.81 36.89 21.42
N ALA A 356 43.89 37.10 22.20
CA ALA A 356 45.12 36.34 22.15
C ALA A 356 45.71 36.18 20.73
N GLY A 357 45.68 37.24 19.92
CA GLY A 357 46.23 37.23 18.55
C GLY A 357 45.29 36.62 17.49
N THR A 358 44.11 36.13 17.87
CA THR A 358 43.10 35.55 16.97
C THR A 358 41.95 36.50 16.80
N VAL A 359 41.58 36.79 15.55
CA VAL A 359 40.33 37.46 15.15
C VAL A 359 39.28 36.41 14.90
N SER A 360 38.12 36.55 15.53
CA SER A 360 36.99 35.65 15.35
C SER A 360 35.79 36.45 14.93
N CYS A 361 35.16 36.06 13.82
CA CYS A 361 33.90 36.65 13.33
C CYS A 361 32.84 35.58 13.19
N THR A 362 31.60 35.86 13.64
CA THR A 362 30.47 34.96 13.55
C THR A 362 29.33 35.60 12.77
N HIS A 363 28.65 34.80 11.96
CA HIS A 363 27.40 35.16 11.26
C HIS A 363 26.32 34.13 11.62
N PRO A 364 25.09 34.55 11.99
CA PRO A 364 24.08 33.62 12.49
C PRO A 364 23.57 32.60 11.45
N GLY A 365 23.76 32.87 10.16
CA GLY A 365 23.17 32.06 9.10
C GLY A 365 21.64 32.26 8.99
N PRO A 366 20.90 31.42 8.22
CA PRO A 366 21.43 30.49 7.22
C PRO A 366 22.00 31.20 5.98
N VAL A 367 22.91 30.56 5.27
CA VAL A 367 23.42 30.99 3.95
C VAL A 367 22.89 30.05 2.89
N ALA A 368 22.10 30.59 1.96
CA ALA A 368 21.54 29.80 0.88
C ALA A 368 22.62 29.17 0.00
N GLY A 369 22.31 28.05 -0.65
CA GLY A 369 23.19 27.46 -1.65
C GLY A 369 23.49 28.44 -2.78
N GLY A 370 24.77 28.54 -3.17
CA GLY A 370 25.26 29.48 -4.18
C GLY A 370 25.38 30.94 -3.72
N ALA A 371 25.04 31.26 -2.47
CA ALA A 371 25.07 32.64 -1.97
C ALA A 371 26.42 32.99 -1.34
N ALA A 372 26.80 34.27 -1.44
CA ALA A 372 27.93 34.88 -0.76
C ALA A 372 27.48 35.72 0.43
N LEU A 373 28.32 35.77 1.46
CA LEU A 373 28.15 36.66 2.62
C LEU A 373 28.77 38.02 2.38
N PRO A 374 28.33 39.07 3.09
CA PRO A 374 29.00 40.36 3.08
C PRO A 374 30.47 40.22 3.51
N ILE A 375 31.34 40.93 2.82
CA ILE A 375 32.80 40.87 3.06
C ILE A 375 33.14 41.35 4.47
N ILE A 376 34.02 40.62 5.16
CA ILE A 376 34.66 41.11 6.39
C ILE A 376 35.91 41.92 6.00
N THR A 377 35.96 43.16 6.43
CA THR A 377 37.15 43.99 6.33
C THR A 377 37.95 43.91 7.63
N LEU A 378 39.10 43.24 7.59
CA LEU A 378 40.03 43.11 8.71
C LEU A 378 41.11 44.18 8.57
N THR A 379 41.21 45.12 9.51
CA THR A 379 42.22 46.16 9.59
C THR A 379 43.30 45.77 10.61
N VAL A 380 44.55 45.85 10.21
CA VAL A 380 45.70 45.53 11.03
C VAL A 380 46.73 46.67 11.00
N ALA A 381 47.43 46.90 12.08
CA ALA A 381 48.63 47.77 12.12
C ALA A 381 49.84 46.92 11.75
N VAL A 382 50.71 47.46 10.89
CA VAL A 382 51.88 46.75 10.33
C VAL A 382 53.14 47.17 11.05
N GLY A 383 53.77 46.22 11.74
CA GLY A 383 55.03 46.38 12.45
C GLY A 383 56.25 45.86 11.66
N ALA A 384 57.48 46.24 12.09
CA ALA A 384 58.69 45.81 11.45
C ALA A 384 58.94 44.29 11.29
N PRO A 385 58.45 43.43 12.21
CA PRO A 385 58.55 41.96 12.05
C PRO A 385 57.74 41.36 10.86
N ALA A 386 56.87 42.15 10.24
CA ALA A 386 56.12 41.71 9.05
C ALA A 386 56.93 41.74 7.74
N ALA A 387 58.09 42.49 7.72
CA ALA A 387 58.87 42.62 6.52
C ALA A 387 59.82 41.40 6.29
N PRO A 388 60.17 41.09 5.01
CA PRO A 388 59.82 41.76 3.78
C PRO A 388 58.42 41.32 3.19
N SER A 389 57.86 40.33 3.77
CA SER A 389 56.49 39.87 3.41
C SER A 389 55.86 39.14 4.58
N VAL A 390 54.55 39.14 4.64
CA VAL A 390 53.77 38.45 5.66
C VAL A 390 52.71 37.60 5.01
N THR A 391 52.58 36.33 5.47
CA THR A 391 51.48 35.45 5.08
C THR A 391 50.47 35.41 6.23
N ASN A 392 49.24 35.80 5.94
CA ASN A 392 48.13 35.71 6.88
C ASN A 392 47.07 34.79 6.36
N THR A 393 46.57 33.83 7.20
CA THR A 393 45.62 32.79 6.85
C THR A 393 44.34 32.95 7.65
N ALA A 394 43.20 32.89 6.96
CA ALA A 394 41.90 32.80 7.57
C ALA A 394 41.25 31.46 7.25
N THR A 395 40.40 31.00 8.17
CA THR A 395 39.59 29.76 8.01
C THR A 395 38.12 30.07 8.23
N VAL A 396 37.26 29.31 7.57
CA VAL A 396 35.80 29.34 7.76
C VAL A 396 35.29 27.98 8.19
N THR A 397 34.27 27.92 9.04
CA THR A 397 33.65 26.69 9.48
C THR A 397 32.14 26.86 9.68
N THR A 398 31.40 25.81 9.41
CA THR A 398 29.96 25.64 9.81
C THR A 398 29.68 24.15 10.04
N ALA A 399 28.66 23.83 10.81
CA ALA A 399 28.24 22.45 10.96
C ALA A 399 27.74 21.88 9.62
N GLY A 400 28.11 20.64 9.33
CA GLY A 400 27.69 19.94 8.11
C GLY A 400 28.55 20.19 6.89
N ASP A 401 29.49 21.14 6.91
CA ASP A 401 30.50 21.31 5.86
C ASP A 401 31.48 20.14 5.87
N THR A 402 31.55 19.42 4.76
CA THR A 402 32.36 18.20 4.64
C THR A 402 33.61 18.38 3.77
N ASN A 403 33.76 19.55 3.12
CA ASN A 403 34.89 19.87 2.24
C ASN A 403 35.87 20.83 2.90
N ALA A 404 36.69 20.34 3.83
CA ALA A 404 37.65 21.14 4.52
C ALA A 404 38.77 21.70 3.60
N GLY A 405 38.86 21.22 2.34
CA GLY A 405 39.96 21.60 1.42
C GLY A 405 39.87 23.05 0.91
N ASN A 406 38.73 23.69 0.94
CA ASN A 406 38.47 25.05 0.50
C ASN A 406 38.14 26.02 1.66
N ASN A 407 38.22 25.54 2.91
CA ASN A 407 37.83 26.26 4.11
C ASN A 407 38.95 27.17 4.64
N ALA A 408 40.10 27.26 3.98
CA ALA A 408 41.22 28.13 4.34
C ALA A 408 41.70 28.91 3.15
N SER A 409 42.12 30.16 3.41
CA SER A 409 42.74 31.04 2.40
C SER A 409 43.84 31.84 3.03
N SER A 410 44.97 31.92 2.32
CA SER A 410 46.17 32.66 2.72
C SER A 410 46.44 33.80 1.77
N ALA A 411 46.82 34.96 2.30
CA ALA A 411 47.30 36.08 1.53
C ALA A 411 48.76 36.33 1.86
N LEU A 412 49.67 36.14 0.88
CA LEU A 412 51.05 36.56 0.93
C LEU A 412 51.13 38.02 0.50
N THR A 413 51.53 38.91 1.39
CA THR A 413 51.52 40.36 1.19
C THR A 413 52.94 40.93 1.32
N PRO A 414 53.47 41.60 0.30
CA PRO A 414 54.73 42.33 0.40
C PRO A 414 54.61 43.45 1.44
N VAL A 415 55.73 43.66 2.20
CA VAL A 415 55.81 44.69 3.24
C VAL A 415 57.06 45.55 2.99
N THR A 416 56.83 46.85 2.85
CA THR A 416 57.87 47.85 2.59
C THR A 416 58.11 48.75 3.81
N SER A 417 59.27 49.31 3.96
CA SER A 417 59.56 50.36 4.94
C SER A 417 58.84 51.66 4.50
N ALA A 418 58.47 52.50 5.45
CA ALA A 418 58.00 53.84 5.14
C ALA A 418 59.11 54.61 4.39
N PRO A 419 58.78 55.47 3.40
CA PRO A 419 59.76 56.33 2.76
C PRO A 419 60.46 57.18 3.81
N VAL A 420 61.81 57.10 3.87
CA VAL A 420 62.59 57.98 4.70
C VAL A 420 62.72 59.33 3.99
N LEU A 421 62.22 60.39 4.59
CA LEU A 421 62.57 61.74 4.10
C LEU A 421 64.03 61.99 4.37
N ASP A 422 64.81 62.04 3.32
CA ASP A 422 66.19 62.51 3.35
C ASP A 422 66.14 64.06 3.32
N LEU A 423 66.44 64.69 4.43
CA LEU A 423 66.48 66.16 4.58
C LEU A 423 67.87 66.68 4.28
#